data_66123235a8d973c6107d9b53c2ebfdc9
#
_entry.id   66123235a8d973c6107d9b53c2ebfdc9
#
_cell.length_a   1.000
_cell.length_b   1.000
_cell.length_c   1.000
_cell.angle_alpha   90.00
_cell.angle_beta   90.00
_cell.angle_gamma   90.00
#
_symmetry.space_group_name_H-M   'P 1'
#
loop_
_entity.id
_entity.type
_entity.pdbx_description
1 polymer ?
#
loop_
_entity_poly.entity_id
_entity_poly.type
_entity_poly.pdbx_seq_one_letter_code
_entity_poly.pdbx_strand_id
1 'polypeptide(L)'
;MRMSLKVTYADGSGVDVVASAPDFIAYERKFNRSIVRIGDEARFEDLCFLAWTSLHRRKQTGDDFDTWIERLDAVGYGSEEDAEIVPLESTPSTG
;
A
#
# COMPACT_ATOMS: atom_id res chain seq x y z
N MET A 1 10.04 3.14 -8.93
CA MET A 1 8.85 3.68 -8.27
C MET A 1 8.41 2.77 -7.14
N ARG A 2 8.08 3.34 -6.02
CA ARG A 2 7.67 2.58 -4.84
C ARG A 2 6.63 3.37 -4.08
N MET A 3 5.76 2.66 -3.38
CA MET A 3 4.72 3.31 -2.59
C MET A 3 4.61 2.60 -1.25
N SER A 4 4.78 3.34 -0.17
CA SER A 4 4.68 2.77 1.18
C SER A 4 3.24 2.82 1.63
N LEU A 5 2.74 1.71 2.15
CA LEU A 5 1.37 1.58 2.62
C LEU A 5 1.38 1.00 4.03
N LYS A 6 0.44 1.44 4.84
CA LYS A 6 0.30 0.93 6.19
C LYS A 6 -1.02 0.18 6.29
N VAL A 7 -0.94 -1.09 6.62
CA VAL A 7 -2.12 -1.95 6.73
C VAL A 7 -2.43 -2.17 8.21
N THR A 8 -3.69 -2.00 8.59
CA THR A 8 -4.14 -2.29 9.94
C THR A 8 -5.25 -3.33 9.85
N TYR A 9 -5.14 -4.38 10.63
CA TYR A 9 -6.12 -5.46 10.64
C TYR A 9 -7.13 -5.25 11.78
N ALA A 10 -8.28 -5.89 11.66
CA ALA A 10 -9.36 -5.76 12.63
C ALA A 10 -8.97 -6.20 14.03
N ASP A 11 -7.98 -7.07 14.16
CA ASP A 11 -7.52 -7.52 15.47
C ASP A 11 -6.54 -6.56 16.13
N GLY A 12 -6.26 -5.43 15.49
CA GLY A 12 -5.35 -4.42 16.03
C GLY A 12 -3.91 -4.55 15.55
N SER A 13 -3.57 -5.64 14.88
CA SER A 13 -2.21 -5.79 14.36
C SER A 13 -2.06 -4.99 13.07
N GLY A 14 -0.85 -4.83 12.61
CA GLY A 14 -0.59 -4.10 11.39
C GLY A 14 0.70 -4.52 10.72
N VAL A 15 0.87 -4.09 9.48
CA VAL A 15 2.08 -4.38 8.72
C VAL A 15 2.34 -3.23 7.75
N ASP A 16 3.61 -2.93 7.55
CA ASP A 16 4.01 -1.94 6.56
C ASP A 16 4.33 -2.69 5.28
N VAL A 17 3.85 -2.16 4.17
CA VAL A 17 4.00 -2.78 2.87
C VAL A 17 4.61 -1.78 1.91
N VAL A 18 5.54 -2.22 1.08
CA VAL A 18 6.08 -1.37 0.02
C VAL A 18 5.70 -1.98 -1.31
N ALA A 19 4.80 -1.32 -2.02
CA ALA A 19 4.41 -1.74 -3.36
C ALA A 19 5.46 -1.26 -4.35
N SER A 20 5.77 -2.06 -5.34
CA SER A 20 6.78 -1.74 -6.32
C SER A 20 6.30 -2.14 -7.72
N ALA A 21 7.17 -2.08 -8.72
CA ALA A 21 6.75 -2.26 -10.11
C ALA A 21 5.87 -3.48 -10.39
N PRO A 22 6.19 -4.69 -9.90
CA PRO A 22 5.31 -5.82 -10.18
C PRO A 22 3.90 -5.61 -9.64
N ASP A 23 3.79 -4.91 -8.50
CA ASP A 23 2.50 -4.67 -7.88
C ASP A 23 1.70 -3.64 -8.67
N PHE A 24 2.38 -2.62 -9.20
CA PHE A 24 1.73 -1.60 -10.00
C PHE A 24 1.23 -2.21 -11.32
N ILE A 25 2.00 -3.11 -11.91
CA ILE A 25 1.57 -3.78 -13.14
C ILE A 25 0.34 -4.65 -12.85
N ALA A 26 0.34 -5.36 -11.72
CA ALA A 26 -0.81 -6.18 -11.35
C ALA A 26 -2.05 -5.30 -11.18
N TYR A 27 -1.87 -4.13 -10.57
CA TYR A 27 -2.95 -3.18 -10.38
C TYR A 27 -3.52 -2.71 -11.73
N GLU A 28 -2.63 -2.32 -12.63
CA GLU A 28 -3.09 -1.81 -13.93
C GLU A 28 -3.83 -2.88 -14.73
N ARG A 29 -3.39 -4.12 -14.63
CA ARG A 29 -4.07 -5.21 -15.31
C ARG A 29 -5.42 -5.53 -14.70
N LYS A 30 -5.50 -5.45 -13.38
CA LYS A 30 -6.74 -5.77 -12.67
C LYS A 30 -7.82 -4.74 -12.92
N PHE A 31 -7.46 -3.47 -12.85
CA PHE A 31 -8.43 -2.39 -12.91
C PHE A 31 -8.49 -1.67 -14.26
N ASN A 32 -7.57 -2.01 -15.15
CA ASN A 32 -7.48 -1.38 -16.46
C ASN A 32 -7.34 0.15 -16.31
N ARG A 33 -6.48 0.57 -15.40
CA ARG A 33 -6.27 1.98 -15.08
C ARG A 33 -4.79 2.23 -14.89
N SER A 34 -4.36 3.46 -15.17
CA SER A 34 -2.97 3.83 -15.01
C SER A 34 -2.61 4.08 -13.55
N ILE A 35 -1.49 3.53 -13.12
CA ILE A 35 -1.01 3.75 -11.76
C ILE A 35 -0.64 5.22 -11.52
N VAL A 36 -0.27 5.96 -12.58
CA VAL A 36 0.12 7.36 -12.40
C VAL A 36 -1.04 8.23 -11.94
N ARG A 37 -2.29 7.77 -12.11
CA ARG A 37 -3.43 8.54 -11.67
C ARG A 37 -3.82 8.27 -10.24
N ILE A 38 -3.21 7.29 -9.61
CA ILE A 38 -3.63 6.88 -8.28
C ILE A 38 -3.44 7.98 -7.25
N GLY A 39 -2.46 8.85 -7.45
CA GLY A 39 -2.21 9.94 -6.51
C GLY A 39 -3.36 10.93 -6.42
N ASP A 40 -4.10 11.11 -7.52
CA ASP A 40 -5.21 12.06 -7.54
C ASP A 40 -6.56 11.39 -7.37
N GLU A 41 -6.67 10.13 -7.79
CA GLU A 41 -7.95 9.46 -7.86
C GLU A 41 -8.01 8.15 -7.10
N ALA A 42 -7.12 7.95 -6.15
CA ALA A 42 -7.07 6.68 -5.44
C ALA A 42 -8.37 6.41 -4.71
N ARG A 43 -8.86 5.19 -4.87
CA ARG A 43 -9.98 4.71 -4.10
C ARG A 43 -9.41 3.83 -3.01
N PHE A 44 -10.17 3.63 -1.96
CA PHE A 44 -9.73 2.74 -0.88
C PHE A 44 -9.42 1.34 -1.43
N GLU A 45 -10.24 0.86 -2.34
CA GLU A 45 -10.01 -0.44 -2.96
C GLU A 45 -8.68 -0.52 -3.69
N ASP A 46 -8.26 0.58 -4.32
CA ASP A 46 -6.98 0.63 -5.02
C ASP A 46 -5.82 0.39 -4.05
N LEU A 47 -5.86 1.06 -2.91
CA LEU A 47 -4.81 0.91 -1.91
C LEU A 47 -4.83 -0.49 -1.31
N CYS A 48 -6.02 -1.03 -1.08
CA CYS A 48 -6.15 -2.38 -0.55
C CYS A 48 -5.57 -3.40 -1.52
N PHE A 49 -5.86 -3.25 -2.81
CA PHE A 49 -5.33 -4.19 -3.80
C PHE A 49 -3.81 -4.12 -3.87
N LEU A 50 -3.25 -2.91 -3.86
CA LEU A 50 -1.80 -2.76 -3.93
C LEU A 50 -1.13 -3.40 -2.72
N ALA A 51 -1.70 -3.22 -1.53
CA ALA A 51 -1.15 -3.84 -0.33
C ALA A 51 -1.26 -5.36 -0.41
N TRP A 52 -2.43 -5.87 -0.78
CA TRP A 52 -2.63 -7.31 -0.86
C TRP A 52 -1.74 -7.97 -1.90
N THR A 53 -1.67 -7.39 -3.11
CA THR A 53 -0.89 -8.02 -4.17
C THR A 53 0.59 -8.07 -3.82
N SER A 54 1.09 -7.06 -3.10
CA SER A 54 2.47 -7.05 -2.64
C SER A 54 2.71 -8.15 -1.62
N LEU A 55 1.81 -8.27 -0.64
CA LEU A 55 1.93 -9.30 0.39
C LEU A 55 1.81 -10.69 -0.23
N HIS A 56 0.87 -10.86 -1.15
CA HIS A 56 0.62 -12.15 -1.78
C HIS A 56 1.82 -12.57 -2.64
N ARG A 57 2.36 -11.64 -3.41
CA ARG A 57 3.51 -11.90 -4.25
C ARG A 57 4.73 -12.34 -3.42
N ARG A 58 4.87 -11.76 -2.23
CA ARG A 58 5.98 -12.07 -1.34
C ARG A 58 5.69 -13.25 -0.42
N LYS A 59 4.56 -13.89 -0.63
CA LYS A 59 4.14 -15.07 0.13
C LYS A 59 3.96 -14.77 1.61
N GLN A 60 3.58 -13.54 1.92
CA GLN A 60 3.28 -13.14 3.29
C GLN A 60 1.80 -13.29 3.60
N THR A 61 0.98 -13.59 2.61
CA THR A 61 -0.39 -14.02 2.83
C THR A 61 -0.74 -15.04 1.75
N GLY A 62 -1.48 -16.06 2.12
CA GLY A 62 -1.99 -17.05 1.18
C GLY A 62 -3.45 -16.82 0.82
N ASP A 63 -4.08 -15.83 1.43
CA ASP A 63 -5.49 -15.57 1.18
C ASP A 63 -5.69 -14.90 -0.16
N ASP A 64 -6.84 -15.14 -0.78
CA ASP A 64 -7.19 -14.37 -1.97
C ASP A 64 -7.63 -12.97 -1.50
N PHE A 65 -7.82 -12.07 -2.44
CA PHE A 65 -8.10 -10.67 -2.12
C PHE A 65 -9.37 -10.54 -1.28
N ASP A 66 -10.45 -11.20 -1.69
CA ASP A 66 -11.72 -11.05 -1.00
C ASP A 66 -11.65 -11.58 0.43
N THR A 67 -10.97 -12.70 0.64
CA THR A 67 -10.80 -13.25 1.98
C THR A 67 -9.93 -12.33 2.84
N TRP A 68 -8.87 -11.79 2.23
CA TRP A 68 -7.94 -10.92 2.95
C TRP A 68 -8.63 -9.64 3.44
N ILE A 69 -9.48 -9.02 2.60
CA ILE A 69 -10.10 -7.77 3.00
C ILE A 69 -11.10 -7.95 4.13
N GLU A 70 -11.60 -9.16 4.36
CA GLU A 70 -12.51 -9.39 5.48
C GLU A 70 -11.82 -9.23 6.83
N ARG A 71 -10.49 -9.34 6.87
CA ARG A 71 -9.75 -9.18 8.11
C ARG A 71 -9.19 -7.77 8.26
N LEU A 72 -9.44 -6.93 7.28
CA LEU A 72 -8.84 -5.63 7.19
C LEU A 72 -9.61 -4.58 7.98
N ASP A 73 -8.89 -3.66 8.62
CA ASP A 73 -9.51 -2.50 9.21
C ASP A 73 -9.25 -1.27 8.34
N ALA A 74 -8.03 -1.07 7.94
CA ALA A 74 -7.69 0.09 7.12
C ALA A 74 -6.39 -0.09 6.35
N VAL A 75 -6.28 0.63 5.25
CA VAL A 75 -5.03 0.76 4.53
C VAL A 75 -4.86 2.24 4.22
N GLY A 76 -3.70 2.77 4.52
CA GLY A 76 -3.41 4.16 4.22
C GLY A 76 -1.99 4.28 3.71
N TYR A 77 -1.57 5.52 3.40
CA TYR A 77 -0.20 5.75 2.99
C TYR A 77 0.70 5.65 4.21
N GLY A 78 1.85 5.05 4.03
CA GLY A 78 2.84 4.95 5.08
C GLY A 78 3.55 6.26 5.30
N SER A 79 4.18 6.40 6.45
CA SER A 79 4.84 7.64 6.80
C SER A 79 6.17 7.79 6.12
N GLU A 80 6.63 6.78 5.44
CA GLU A 80 7.82 6.82 4.86
C GLU A 80 8.01 7.81 3.95
N GLU A 81 7.11 8.16 3.35
CA GLU A 81 7.17 9.10 2.51
C GLU A 81 7.13 10.26 3.01
N ASP A 82 6.65 10.27 3.87
CA ASP A 82 6.58 11.42 4.40
C ASP A 82 7.83 11.59 4.86
N ALA A 83 8.32 10.87 4.86
CA ALA A 83 9.38 11.09 5.35
C ALA A 83 10.41 11.01 4.47
N GLU A 84 10.50 10.62 3.99
CA GLU A 84 11.27 10.79 3.52
C GLU A 84 11.26 11.43 2.64
N ILE A 85 10.95 11.61 2.67
CA ILE A 85 10.79 12.37 2.26
C ILE A 85 11.02 13.37 2.48
N VAL A 86 11.39 13.26 2.99
CA VAL A 86 11.49 14.00 3.61
C VAL A 86 12.06 14.52 3.88
N PRO A 87 12.32 14.60 4.08
CA PRO A 87 12.69 15.00 4.74
C PRO A 87 13.12 15.40 5.05
N LEU A 88 13.50 15.13 5.13
CA LEU A 88 13.60 15.40 5.90
C LEU A 88 13.67 15.99 6.19
N GLU A 89 13.78 16.03 6.23
CA GLU A 89 13.57 16.46 7.02
C GLU A 89 13.37 16.80 7.48
N SER A 90 13.71 16.63 7.35
CA SER A 90 13.37 16.89 8.25
C SER A 90 13.30 17.01 8.82
N THR A 91 13.68 16.90 8.83
CA THR A 91 13.57 17.02 9.71
C THR A 91 13.58 17.22 10.23
N PRO A 92 13.91 17.28 10.40
CA PRO A 92 13.87 17.47 11.22
C PRO A 92 13.91 17.69 11.65
N SER A 93 14.11 17.58 11.57
CA SER A 93 14.04 17.78 12.26
C SER A 93 14.01 18.06 12.60
N THR A 94 14.40 18.05 12.38
CA THR A 94 14.33 18.32 12.87
C THR A 94 14.34 18.56 13.09
N GLY A 95 14.83 18.43 12.92
CA GLY A 95 14.76 18.67 13.37
C GLY A 95 14.80 18.83 13.51
#